data_f1899b012925c9391b80f50ec547095b
#
_entry.id   f1899b012925c9391b80f50ec547095b
#
_cell.length_a   1.000
_cell.length_b   1.000
_cell.length_c   1.000
_cell.angle_alpha   90.00
_cell.angle_beta   90.00
_cell.angle_gamma   90.00
#
_symmetry.space_group_name_H-M   'P 1'
#
loop_
_entity.id
_entity.type
_entity.pdbx_description
1 polymer ?
#
loop_
_entity_poly.entity_id
_entity_poly.type
_entity_poly.pdbx_seq_one_letter_code
_entity_poly.pdbx_strand_id
1 'polypeptide(L)'
;MNDIPKIGIIGFSDGDPAVHEELKGVVQAQVTAIVNAMKKHGGLDIVEASELVASVSSAKEMANEMLKHDVDGVIFSFGVFSFPNFSAIAAETLGGRPVLLMANLNPDWPGMVSMLASGGALNQLGINHFRAAGDINDSAVLTKVLRFAKCAHAVNSIKGSTYGLVGGRSLGMYSATVSMQDWQKKFGVDVEHIDQSEIVRIAETIDQGTVDKAFAWLEKYAKAIKYDGKQLTPEKLKTQIRHYEATKKIVEEHGLDFLGVKCHYEMSRHYCTQCLSAAFMNDPYDWNGPKRPVVCACEADSDAALTMQMLKYLANTPVLFMDVRHWDAKHGVMVFCNCGSESTYYATGTDDFKENLSKVTLYPALNIYAGGGCHVNLMTHAGLMTIARLCRRNGRYRMTMFTADVVELEEDVMKETTEEWPHVFAKLPFDHEIFLDQFDANHCHAVYGDHIEELKMLCEMLDIDIDVMGA
;
A
#
# COMPACT_ATOMS: atom_id res chain seq x y z
N MET A 1 6.27 8.43 -11.26
CA MET A 1 6.40 9.05 -9.92
C MET A 1 7.71 8.59 -9.31
N ASN A 2 8.34 9.44 -8.53
CA ASN A 2 9.54 9.06 -7.78
C ASN A 2 9.12 8.09 -6.68
N ASP A 3 9.66 6.88 -6.63
CA ASP A 3 9.26 5.86 -5.65
C ASP A 3 9.95 6.04 -4.27
N ILE A 4 10.61 7.19 -4.06
CA ILE A 4 11.28 7.52 -2.81
C ILE A 4 10.62 8.74 -2.15
N PRO A 5 10.47 8.73 -0.81
CA PRO A 5 9.92 9.86 -0.07
C PRO A 5 10.74 11.14 -0.28
N LYS A 6 10.05 12.25 -0.53
CA LYS A 6 10.64 13.59 -0.60
C LYS A 6 10.20 14.42 0.60
N ILE A 7 11.12 14.77 1.49
CA ILE A 7 10.82 15.40 2.77
C ILE A 7 11.43 16.81 2.86
N GLY A 8 10.56 17.78 3.19
CA GLY A 8 10.99 19.13 3.48
C GLY A 8 11.46 19.28 4.92
N ILE A 9 12.44 20.13 5.16
CA ILE A 9 12.92 20.47 6.52
C ILE A 9 12.94 21.99 6.65
N ILE A 10 12.19 22.51 7.64
CA ILE A 10 12.13 23.93 7.98
C ILE A 10 12.63 24.13 9.41
N GLY A 11 13.67 24.94 9.60
CA GLY A 11 14.19 25.35 10.90
C GLY A 11 13.43 26.55 11.45
N PHE A 12 12.98 26.48 12.70
CA PHE A 12 12.27 27.56 13.39
C PHE A 12 13.13 28.19 14.44
N SER A 13 13.27 29.51 14.39
CA SER A 13 14.06 30.36 15.29
C SER A 13 13.17 31.32 16.08
N ASP A 14 13.77 32.07 17.02
CA ASP A 14 13.07 33.07 17.80
C ASP A 14 12.56 34.23 16.91
N GLY A 15 11.43 34.82 17.31
CA GLY A 15 10.82 35.94 16.60
C GLY A 15 11.41 37.31 16.97
N ASP A 16 12.20 37.41 18.04
CA ASP A 16 12.96 38.62 18.35
C ASP A 16 14.21 38.66 17.46
N PRO A 17 14.45 39.74 16.69
CA PRO A 17 15.58 39.82 15.78
C PRO A 17 16.96 39.69 16.44
N ALA A 18 17.13 40.17 17.65
CA ALA A 18 18.41 40.10 18.37
C ALA A 18 18.66 38.65 18.86
N VAL A 19 17.63 38.00 19.39
CA VAL A 19 17.69 36.60 19.83
C VAL A 19 17.89 35.66 18.63
N HIS A 20 17.17 35.90 17.52
CA HIS A 20 17.37 35.15 16.28
C HIS A 20 18.82 35.23 15.81
N GLU A 21 19.40 36.44 15.73
CA GLU A 21 20.78 36.65 15.27
C GLU A 21 21.79 35.91 16.12
N GLU A 22 21.57 35.91 17.46
CA GLU A 22 22.42 35.19 18.41
C GLU A 22 22.31 33.67 18.28
N LEU A 23 21.10 33.13 18.06
CA LEU A 23 20.81 31.68 18.16
C LEU A 23 20.65 30.97 16.81
N LYS A 24 20.62 31.66 15.67
CA LYS A 24 20.45 31.07 14.34
C LYS A 24 21.44 29.93 14.03
N GLY A 25 22.68 30.04 14.55
CA GLY A 25 23.68 28.99 14.40
C GLY A 25 23.31 27.68 15.11
N VAL A 26 22.62 27.73 16.24
CA VAL A 26 22.14 26.56 16.98
C VAL A 26 21.02 25.88 16.21
N VAL A 27 20.09 26.66 15.67
CA VAL A 27 18.98 26.15 14.85
C VAL A 27 19.50 25.46 13.58
N GLN A 28 20.44 26.14 12.87
CA GLN A 28 21.04 25.59 11.66
C GLN A 28 21.84 24.32 11.93
N ALA A 29 22.54 24.22 13.04
CA ALA A 29 23.26 22.99 13.41
C ALA A 29 22.32 21.81 13.60
N GLN A 30 21.15 22.03 14.21
CA GLN A 30 20.14 20.97 14.35
C GLN A 30 19.54 20.57 13.00
N VAL A 31 19.16 21.53 12.14
CA VAL A 31 18.67 21.24 10.77
C VAL A 31 19.71 20.41 10.01
N THR A 32 20.97 20.85 10.05
CA THR A 32 22.07 20.14 9.39
C THR A 32 22.25 18.71 9.92
N ALA A 33 22.11 18.50 11.24
CA ALA A 33 22.19 17.16 11.84
C ALA A 33 21.08 16.24 11.32
N ILE A 34 19.82 16.74 11.24
CA ILE A 34 18.68 15.99 10.69
C ILE A 34 18.93 15.64 9.23
N VAL A 35 19.29 16.61 8.39
CA VAL A 35 19.60 16.43 6.98
C VAL A 35 20.69 15.35 6.78
N ASN A 36 21.78 15.45 7.53
CA ASN A 36 22.90 14.52 7.41
C ASN A 36 22.52 13.09 7.84
N ALA A 37 21.78 12.95 8.95
CA ALA A 37 21.33 11.63 9.42
C ALA A 37 20.41 10.94 8.40
N MET A 38 19.45 11.69 7.84
CA MET A 38 18.53 11.18 6.83
C MET A 38 19.26 10.85 5.51
N LYS A 39 20.16 11.71 5.04
CA LYS A 39 20.99 11.43 3.84
C LYS A 39 21.89 10.22 4.03
N LYS A 40 22.48 10.05 5.22
CA LYS A 40 23.30 8.89 5.54
C LYS A 40 22.51 7.57 5.50
N HIS A 41 21.25 7.61 5.93
CA HIS A 41 20.36 6.44 5.81
C HIS A 41 20.09 6.09 4.36
N GLY A 42 19.92 7.07 3.47
CA GLY A 42 19.57 6.88 2.07
C GLY A 42 18.10 6.56 1.82
N GLY A 43 17.72 6.41 0.55
CA GLY A 43 16.35 6.10 0.16
C GLY A 43 15.34 7.25 0.35
N LEU A 44 15.83 8.49 0.49
CA LEU A 44 15.03 9.69 0.72
C LEU A 44 15.58 10.84 -0.12
N ASP A 45 14.69 11.67 -0.65
CA ASP A 45 15.01 12.99 -1.21
C ASP A 45 14.69 14.06 -0.15
N ILE A 46 15.62 14.99 0.08
CA ILE A 46 15.52 15.96 1.18
C ILE A 46 15.65 17.36 0.63
N VAL A 47 14.67 18.19 0.95
CA VAL A 47 14.63 19.62 0.63
C VAL A 47 14.79 20.42 1.92
N GLU A 48 15.92 21.09 2.08
CA GLU A 48 16.16 22.04 3.17
C GLU A 48 15.62 23.42 2.77
N ALA A 49 14.88 24.07 3.65
CA ALA A 49 14.40 25.43 3.44
C ALA A 49 15.58 26.40 3.29
N SER A 50 15.45 27.35 2.36
CA SER A 50 16.50 28.31 2.01
C SER A 50 16.86 29.27 3.16
N GLU A 51 15.93 29.49 4.11
CA GLU A 51 16.08 30.33 5.26
C GLU A 51 15.45 29.74 6.52
N LEU A 52 15.88 30.22 7.70
CA LEU A 52 15.22 29.91 8.95
C LEU A 52 13.97 30.77 9.14
N VAL A 53 12.95 30.21 9.75
CA VAL A 53 11.72 30.91 10.08
C VAL A 53 11.92 31.68 11.39
N ALA A 54 11.86 33.01 11.29
CA ALA A 54 11.93 33.95 12.42
C ALA A 54 10.84 35.05 12.37
N SER A 55 9.88 34.89 11.42
CA SER A 55 8.79 35.86 11.25
C SER A 55 7.60 35.19 10.58
N VAL A 56 6.45 35.87 10.59
CA VAL A 56 5.24 35.46 9.83
C VAL A 56 5.51 35.40 8.33
N SER A 57 6.32 36.34 7.78
CA SER A 57 6.65 36.32 6.34
C SER A 57 7.48 35.10 5.97
N SER A 58 8.59 34.87 6.67
CA SER A 58 9.45 33.72 6.42
C SER A 58 8.74 32.39 6.65
N ALA A 59 7.77 32.30 7.58
CA ALA A 59 6.95 31.10 7.75
C ALA A 59 6.14 30.75 6.49
N LYS A 60 5.52 31.76 5.87
CA LYS A 60 4.77 31.59 4.61
C LYS A 60 5.69 31.28 3.42
N GLU A 61 6.82 31.98 3.34
CA GLU A 61 7.78 31.84 2.24
C GLU A 61 8.39 30.44 2.21
N MET A 62 8.87 29.94 3.35
CA MET A 62 9.46 28.60 3.45
C MET A 62 8.42 27.50 3.23
N ALA A 63 7.20 27.65 3.73
CA ALA A 63 6.12 26.69 3.45
C ALA A 63 5.77 26.66 1.95
N ASN A 64 5.70 27.82 1.27
CA ASN A 64 5.48 27.89 -0.17
C ASN A 64 6.67 27.32 -0.97
N GLU A 65 7.90 27.46 -0.47
CA GLU A 65 9.07 26.80 -1.06
C GLU A 65 8.94 25.29 -1.03
N MET A 66 8.52 24.69 0.11
CA MET A 66 8.25 23.25 0.21
C MET A 66 7.17 22.80 -0.78
N LEU A 67 6.09 23.56 -0.95
CA LEU A 67 5.04 23.26 -1.94
C LEU A 67 5.56 23.30 -3.38
N LYS A 68 6.44 24.25 -3.73
CA LYS A 68 7.06 24.33 -5.07
C LYS A 68 7.95 23.12 -5.36
N HIS A 69 8.58 22.55 -4.35
CA HIS A 69 9.39 21.36 -4.45
C HIS A 69 8.56 20.07 -4.43
N ASP A 70 7.24 20.18 -4.24
CA ASP A 70 6.30 19.05 -4.15
C ASP A 70 6.78 17.97 -3.15
N VAL A 71 7.05 18.40 -1.91
CA VAL A 71 7.45 17.50 -0.83
C VAL A 71 6.27 16.67 -0.33
N ASP A 72 6.49 15.43 0.08
CA ASP A 72 5.46 14.55 0.63
C ASP A 72 5.01 14.94 2.03
N GLY A 73 5.95 15.43 2.84
CA GLY A 73 5.70 15.92 4.19
C GLY A 73 6.82 16.86 4.63
N VAL A 74 6.63 17.53 5.76
CA VAL A 74 7.59 18.53 6.26
C VAL A 74 7.94 18.30 7.73
N ILE A 75 9.24 18.36 8.05
CA ILE A 75 9.76 18.35 9.42
C ILE A 75 9.97 19.80 9.86
N PHE A 76 9.29 20.20 10.93
CA PHE A 76 9.52 21.47 11.62
C PHE A 76 10.55 21.25 12.73
N SER A 77 11.74 21.79 12.56
CA SER A 77 12.87 21.61 13.49
C SER A 77 12.96 22.76 14.50
N PHE A 78 12.92 22.42 15.78
CA PHE A 78 13.00 23.36 16.92
C PHE A 78 14.28 23.12 17.69
N GLY A 79 15.32 23.91 17.42
CA GLY A 79 16.58 23.91 18.18
C GLY A 79 16.56 24.82 19.41
N VAL A 80 15.74 25.86 19.35
CA VAL A 80 15.57 26.89 20.38
C VAL A 80 14.10 27.22 20.57
N PHE A 81 13.75 28.21 21.37
CA PHE A 81 12.36 28.71 21.40
C PHE A 81 12.03 29.42 20.09
N SER A 82 10.80 29.21 19.63
CA SER A 82 10.19 29.86 18.45
C SER A 82 8.75 30.22 18.77
N PHE A 83 8.26 31.28 18.21
CA PHE A 83 6.86 31.69 18.41
C PHE A 83 5.90 30.71 17.74
N PRO A 84 4.93 30.12 18.48
CA PRO A 84 4.10 29.04 18.00
C PRO A 84 3.18 29.44 16.83
N ASN A 85 2.88 30.72 16.63
CA ASN A 85 2.14 31.18 15.46
C ASN A 85 2.91 31.01 14.16
N PHE A 86 4.24 30.94 14.16
CA PHE A 86 5.01 30.69 12.94
C PHE A 86 4.77 29.29 12.41
N SER A 87 4.81 28.28 13.27
CA SER A 87 4.48 26.90 12.88
C SER A 87 3.02 26.74 12.47
N ALA A 88 2.10 27.43 13.14
CA ALA A 88 0.70 27.44 12.75
C ALA A 88 0.50 28.00 11.34
N ILE A 89 1.09 29.14 11.03
CA ILE A 89 1.03 29.77 9.70
C ILE A 89 1.71 28.91 8.62
N ALA A 90 2.86 28.33 8.93
CA ALA A 90 3.54 27.43 8.00
C ALA A 90 2.69 26.19 7.70
N ALA A 91 2.11 25.54 8.71
CA ALA A 91 1.26 24.36 8.53
C ALA A 91 -0.03 24.66 7.75
N GLU A 92 -0.69 25.79 8.03
CA GLU A 92 -1.84 26.26 7.23
C GLU A 92 -1.45 26.49 5.76
N THR A 93 -0.28 27.11 5.52
CA THR A 93 0.22 27.37 4.15
C THR A 93 0.54 26.08 3.41
N LEU A 94 1.01 25.03 4.10
CA LEU A 94 1.28 23.71 3.52
C LEU A 94 0.03 22.96 3.01
N GLY A 95 -1.18 23.43 3.36
CA GLY A 95 -2.42 22.96 2.75
C GLY A 95 -2.70 21.47 2.97
N GLY A 96 -2.43 20.93 4.15
CA GLY A 96 -2.71 19.53 4.51
C GLY A 96 -1.59 18.55 4.17
N ARG A 97 -0.39 19.01 3.82
CA ARG A 97 0.81 18.14 3.82
C ARG A 97 1.10 17.68 5.25
N PRO A 98 1.45 16.41 5.48
CA PRO A 98 1.82 15.91 6.80
C PRO A 98 2.96 16.71 7.44
N VAL A 99 2.87 16.96 8.73
CA VAL A 99 3.86 17.72 9.51
C VAL A 99 4.38 16.89 10.67
N LEU A 100 5.71 16.82 10.81
CA LEU A 100 6.40 16.29 11.97
C LEU A 100 7.08 17.43 12.74
N LEU A 101 6.71 17.65 14.00
CA LEU A 101 7.41 18.56 14.89
C LEU A 101 8.61 17.82 15.52
N MET A 102 9.81 18.34 15.36
CA MET A 102 11.01 17.73 15.91
C MET A 102 11.79 18.70 16.79
N ALA A 103 12.09 18.28 18.02
CA ALA A 103 12.90 19.06 18.97
C ALA A 103 14.10 18.26 19.46
N ASN A 104 15.18 18.97 19.80
CA ASN A 104 16.22 18.42 20.66
C ASN A 104 15.71 18.26 22.10
N LEU A 105 16.44 17.48 22.90
CA LEU A 105 16.27 17.39 24.35
C LEU A 105 17.49 18.01 25.07
N ASN A 106 18.18 18.90 24.39
CA ASN A 106 19.34 19.60 24.94
C ASN A 106 18.90 20.50 26.10
N PRO A 107 19.50 20.38 27.30
CA PRO A 107 19.16 21.25 28.44
C PRO A 107 19.53 22.71 28.24
N ASP A 108 20.47 23.03 27.34
CA ASP A 108 20.94 24.39 27.10
C ASP A 108 19.93 25.26 26.34
N TRP A 109 19.04 24.61 25.54
CA TRP A 109 18.11 25.32 24.63
C TRP A 109 16.69 24.82 24.74
N PRO A 110 15.66 25.70 24.73
CA PRO A 110 14.28 25.34 24.97
C PRO A 110 13.53 24.83 23.71
N GLY A 111 14.14 23.96 22.90
CA GLY A 111 13.52 23.38 21.71
C GLY A 111 12.25 22.59 22.02
N MET A 112 12.25 21.81 23.11
CA MET A 112 11.07 21.07 23.57
C MET A 112 9.91 22.00 23.94
N VAL A 113 10.18 23.14 24.57
CA VAL A 113 9.15 24.16 24.89
C VAL A 113 8.49 24.64 23.59
N SER A 114 9.30 24.94 22.58
CA SER A 114 8.82 25.37 21.27
C SER A 114 7.95 24.32 20.59
N MET A 115 8.42 23.08 20.55
CA MET A 115 7.66 21.96 19.97
C MET A 115 6.29 21.77 20.64
N LEU A 116 6.24 21.83 21.97
CA LEU A 116 5.00 21.67 22.73
C LEU A 116 4.04 22.85 22.51
N ALA A 117 4.56 24.09 22.52
CA ALA A 117 3.74 25.28 22.25
C ALA A 117 3.18 25.26 20.80
N SER A 118 4.03 24.90 19.82
CA SER A 118 3.63 24.75 18.43
C SER A 118 2.58 23.67 18.26
N GLY A 119 2.77 22.50 18.86
CA GLY A 119 1.79 21.41 18.81
C GLY A 119 0.47 21.79 19.47
N GLY A 120 0.50 22.58 20.57
CA GLY A 120 -0.71 23.14 21.18
C GLY A 120 -1.46 24.10 20.24
N ALA A 121 -0.73 24.96 19.51
CA ALA A 121 -1.32 25.85 18.52
C ALA A 121 -1.95 25.09 17.35
N LEU A 122 -1.26 24.07 16.81
CA LEU A 122 -1.79 23.23 15.73
C LEU A 122 -3.06 22.48 16.17
N ASN A 123 -3.09 21.93 17.39
CA ASN A 123 -4.28 21.27 17.94
C ASN A 123 -5.49 22.22 18.05
N GLN A 124 -5.27 23.49 18.44
CA GLN A 124 -6.34 24.49 18.49
C GLN A 124 -6.92 24.80 17.11
N LEU A 125 -6.13 24.63 16.05
CA LEU A 125 -6.55 24.82 14.66
C LEU A 125 -7.10 23.53 14.01
N GLY A 126 -7.06 22.38 14.72
CA GLY A 126 -7.44 21.09 14.17
C GLY A 126 -6.47 20.54 13.13
N ILE A 127 -5.21 21.02 13.15
CA ILE A 127 -4.17 20.54 12.23
C ILE A 127 -3.47 19.33 12.85
N ASN A 128 -3.63 18.17 12.20
CA ASN A 128 -2.95 16.95 12.62
C ASN A 128 -1.44 17.07 12.42
N HIS A 129 -0.67 16.59 13.40
CA HIS A 129 0.79 16.61 13.37
C HIS A 129 1.38 15.49 14.22
N PHE A 130 2.62 15.09 13.88
CA PHE A 130 3.38 14.08 14.61
C PHE A 130 4.51 14.75 15.38
N ARG A 131 5.12 14.02 16.31
CA ARG A 131 6.18 14.55 17.15
C ARG A 131 7.32 13.55 17.29
N ALA A 132 8.57 14.05 17.20
CA ALA A 132 9.78 13.33 17.56
C ALA A 132 10.67 14.24 18.43
N ALA A 133 11.31 13.68 19.44
CA ALA A 133 12.20 14.44 20.29
C ALA A 133 13.44 13.61 20.66
N GLY A 134 14.61 14.24 20.66
CA GLY A 134 15.89 13.60 20.96
C GLY A 134 16.96 13.86 19.92
N ASP A 135 18.10 13.18 20.08
CA ASP A 135 19.16 13.19 19.08
C ASP A 135 18.76 12.38 17.86
N ILE A 136 18.82 12.97 16.68
CA ILE A 136 18.51 12.31 15.42
C ILE A 136 19.43 11.09 15.13
N ASN A 137 20.61 11.06 15.74
CA ASN A 137 21.51 9.90 15.62
C ASN A 137 21.12 8.73 16.53
N ASP A 138 20.17 8.93 17.45
CA ASP A 138 19.55 7.84 18.18
C ASP A 138 18.67 7.02 17.22
N SER A 139 18.87 5.72 17.19
CA SER A 139 18.15 4.80 16.29
C SER A 139 16.63 4.86 16.46
N ALA A 140 16.14 5.02 17.69
CA ALA A 140 14.70 5.11 17.96
C ALA A 140 14.09 6.41 17.39
N VAL A 141 14.82 7.54 17.53
CA VAL A 141 14.39 8.85 16.97
C VAL A 141 14.43 8.80 15.45
N LEU A 142 15.52 8.32 14.87
CA LEU A 142 15.66 8.18 13.42
C LEU A 142 14.58 7.28 12.84
N THR A 143 14.31 6.12 13.44
CA THR A 143 13.23 5.20 13.01
C THR A 143 11.89 5.91 12.96
N LYS A 144 11.57 6.74 13.96
CA LYS A 144 10.31 7.50 14.00
C LYS A 144 10.23 8.55 12.87
N VAL A 145 11.32 9.23 12.58
CA VAL A 145 11.42 10.20 11.48
C VAL A 145 11.29 9.51 10.12
N LEU A 146 11.95 8.37 9.94
CA LEU A 146 11.86 7.58 8.70
C LEU A 146 10.46 6.99 8.49
N ARG A 147 9.81 6.53 9.56
CA ARG A 147 8.41 6.10 9.52
C ARG A 147 7.50 7.24 9.07
N PHE A 148 7.66 8.43 9.62
CA PHE A 148 6.92 9.61 9.18
C PHE A 148 7.14 9.89 7.69
N ALA A 149 8.38 9.87 7.22
CA ALA A 149 8.72 10.10 5.81
C ALA A 149 8.01 9.10 4.89
N LYS A 150 8.05 7.81 5.24
CA LYS A 150 7.39 6.73 4.51
C LYS A 150 5.87 6.90 4.47
N CYS A 151 5.25 7.21 5.61
CA CYS A 151 3.80 7.39 5.70
C CYS A 151 3.34 8.66 4.95
N ALA A 152 4.09 9.75 5.06
CA ALA A 152 3.81 10.99 4.32
C ALA A 152 3.85 10.76 2.81
N HIS A 153 4.86 10.00 2.33
CA HIS A 153 4.94 9.59 0.93
C HIS A 153 3.75 8.73 0.50
N ALA A 154 3.35 7.75 1.30
CA ALA A 154 2.19 6.90 1.03
C ALA A 154 0.90 7.73 0.92
N VAL A 155 0.66 8.67 1.85
CA VAL A 155 -0.49 9.58 1.81
C VAL A 155 -0.49 10.44 0.54
N ASN A 156 0.67 11.04 0.21
CA ASN A 156 0.78 11.90 -0.95
C ASN A 156 0.64 11.12 -2.27
N SER A 157 1.12 9.88 -2.30
CA SER A 157 1.01 8.99 -3.47
C SER A 157 -0.42 8.45 -3.68
N ILE A 158 -1.19 8.27 -2.61
CA ILE A 158 -2.62 7.93 -2.70
C ILE A 158 -3.41 9.14 -3.22
N LYS A 159 -3.08 10.32 -2.72
CA LYS A 159 -3.76 11.56 -3.10
C LYS A 159 -3.48 11.91 -4.57
N GLY A 160 -4.53 12.05 -5.36
CA GLY A 160 -4.43 12.32 -6.79
C GLY A 160 -4.31 11.05 -7.65
N SER A 161 -4.39 9.84 -7.05
CA SER A 161 -4.44 8.60 -7.81
C SER A 161 -5.84 8.33 -8.38
N THR A 162 -5.89 7.51 -9.43
CA THR A 162 -7.11 7.06 -10.09
C THR A 162 -7.30 5.56 -9.88
N TYR A 163 -8.46 5.19 -9.34
CA TYR A 163 -8.89 3.82 -9.18
C TYR A 163 -9.79 3.37 -10.31
N GLY A 164 -9.47 2.28 -10.98
CA GLY A 164 -10.30 1.66 -12.00
C GLY A 164 -11.26 0.61 -11.42
N LEU A 165 -12.57 0.88 -11.41
CA LEU A 165 -13.60 -0.10 -11.07
C LEU A 165 -14.08 -0.79 -12.36
N VAL A 166 -13.53 -1.98 -12.66
CA VAL A 166 -13.84 -2.71 -13.89
C VAL A 166 -14.96 -3.70 -13.66
N GLY A 167 -16.14 -3.45 -14.25
CA GLY A 167 -17.32 -4.30 -14.22
C GLY A 167 -18.28 -4.07 -13.06
N GLY A 168 -17.96 -3.18 -12.12
CA GLY A 168 -18.84 -2.76 -11.04
C GLY A 168 -18.98 -3.78 -9.90
N ARG A 169 -20.11 -3.75 -9.18
CA ARG A 169 -20.33 -4.53 -7.95
C ARG A 169 -20.31 -6.05 -8.20
N SER A 170 -19.36 -6.74 -7.58
CA SER A 170 -19.26 -8.20 -7.61
C SER A 170 -20.03 -8.86 -6.47
N LEU A 171 -20.68 -9.99 -6.72
CA LEU A 171 -21.28 -10.91 -5.75
C LEU A 171 -22.17 -10.26 -4.67
N GLY A 172 -22.67 -9.06 -4.92
CA GLY A 172 -23.49 -8.33 -3.97
C GLY A 172 -22.73 -7.70 -2.81
N MET A 173 -21.41 -7.74 -2.79
CA MET A 173 -20.59 -7.15 -1.73
C MET A 173 -20.75 -5.62 -1.66
N TYR A 174 -20.89 -5.11 -0.45
CA TYR A 174 -20.97 -3.66 -0.22
C TYR A 174 -19.59 -3.00 -0.34
N SER A 175 -18.51 -3.73 -0.09
CA SER A 175 -17.12 -3.26 -0.26
C SER A 175 -16.70 -3.12 -1.72
N ALA A 176 -17.43 -3.76 -2.67
CA ALA A 176 -17.14 -3.69 -4.10
C ALA A 176 -17.63 -2.39 -4.77
N THR A 177 -18.25 -1.49 -4.04
CA THR A 177 -18.67 -0.18 -4.55
C THR A 177 -18.33 0.90 -3.54
N VAL A 178 -17.93 2.06 -4.03
CA VAL A 178 -17.60 3.22 -3.20
C VAL A 178 -18.36 4.44 -3.65
N SER A 179 -18.50 5.41 -2.76
CA SER A 179 -18.92 6.75 -3.14
C SER A 179 -17.68 7.48 -3.72
N MET A 180 -17.74 7.82 -5.00
CA MET A 180 -16.66 8.56 -5.67
C MET A 180 -16.36 9.87 -4.95
N GLN A 181 -17.43 10.59 -4.51
CA GLN A 181 -17.29 11.84 -3.79
C GLN A 181 -16.59 11.67 -2.43
N ASP A 182 -16.91 10.58 -1.71
CA ASP A 182 -16.27 10.31 -0.42
C ASP A 182 -14.82 9.93 -0.58
N TRP A 183 -14.48 9.14 -1.60
CA TRP A 183 -13.09 8.78 -1.91
C TRP A 183 -12.28 9.99 -2.33
N GLN A 184 -12.84 10.82 -3.23
CA GLN A 184 -12.20 12.06 -3.65
C GLN A 184 -11.98 13.00 -2.46
N LYS A 185 -12.99 13.17 -1.60
CA LYS A 185 -12.90 14.07 -0.44
C LYS A 185 -11.92 13.56 0.62
N LYS A 186 -11.98 12.26 0.96
CA LYS A 186 -11.23 11.67 2.08
C LYS A 186 -9.82 11.29 1.70
N PHE A 187 -9.63 10.63 0.57
CA PHE A 187 -8.36 10.08 0.13
C PHE A 187 -7.73 10.84 -1.04
N GLY A 188 -8.49 11.71 -1.69
CA GLY A 188 -8.05 12.37 -2.92
C GLY A 188 -7.98 11.43 -4.12
N VAL A 189 -8.70 10.30 -4.08
CA VAL A 189 -8.71 9.27 -5.12
C VAL A 189 -9.91 9.48 -6.04
N ASP A 190 -9.68 9.59 -7.33
CA ASP A 190 -10.75 9.54 -8.33
C ASP A 190 -11.11 8.09 -8.67
N VAL A 191 -12.36 7.86 -9.09
CA VAL A 191 -12.89 6.53 -9.40
C VAL A 191 -13.42 6.49 -10.82
N GLU A 192 -12.71 5.78 -11.69
CA GLU A 192 -13.12 5.54 -13.08
C GLU A 192 -13.91 4.24 -13.19
N HIS A 193 -15.15 4.31 -13.71
CA HIS A 193 -15.97 3.15 -13.97
C HIS A 193 -15.74 2.64 -15.39
N ILE A 194 -15.23 1.42 -15.53
CA ILE A 194 -14.89 0.81 -16.81
C ILE A 194 -15.77 -0.42 -17.03
N ASP A 195 -16.41 -0.51 -18.17
CA ASP A 195 -17.18 -1.69 -18.54
C ASP A 195 -16.24 -2.86 -18.80
N GLN A 196 -16.55 -4.07 -18.27
CA GLN A 196 -15.71 -5.25 -18.49
C GLN A 196 -15.69 -5.73 -19.96
N SER A 197 -16.61 -5.28 -20.81
CA SER A 197 -16.56 -5.52 -22.25
C SER A 197 -15.32 -4.92 -22.90
N GLU A 198 -14.71 -3.89 -22.30
CA GLU A 198 -13.44 -3.32 -22.76
C GLU A 198 -12.29 -4.33 -22.70
N ILE A 199 -12.23 -5.18 -21.66
CA ILE A 199 -11.25 -6.28 -21.60
C ILE A 199 -11.41 -7.18 -22.83
N VAL A 200 -12.63 -7.58 -23.14
CA VAL A 200 -12.93 -8.47 -24.27
C VAL A 200 -12.60 -7.81 -25.61
N ARG A 201 -13.05 -6.56 -25.80
CA ARG A 201 -12.81 -5.78 -27.02
C ARG A 201 -11.32 -5.59 -27.30
N ILE A 202 -10.54 -5.21 -26.28
CA ILE A 202 -9.10 -4.99 -26.40
C ILE A 202 -8.37 -6.32 -26.60
N ALA A 203 -8.79 -7.38 -25.91
CA ALA A 203 -8.19 -8.71 -26.05
C ALA A 203 -8.19 -9.22 -27.51
N GLU A 204 -9.22 -8.87 -28.30
CA GLU A 204 -9.30 -9.22 -29.73
C GLU A 204 -8.23 -8.49 -30.56
N THR A 205 -7.68 -7.38 -30.07
CA THR A 205 -6.65 -6.59 -30.77
C THR A 205 -5.22 -7.01 -30.42
N ILE A 206 -5.03 -7.89 -29.44
CA ILE A 206 -3.69 -8.34 -29.00
C ILE A 206 -3.08 -9.24 -30.08
N ASP A 207 -1.90 -8.87 -30.55
CA ASP A 207 -1.21 -9.60 -31.60
C ASP A 207 -0.81 -11.02 -31.16
N GLN A 208 -0.81 -11.96 -32.11
CA GLN A 208 -0.52 -13.35 -31.83
C GLN A 208 0.90 -13.59 -31.33
N GLY A 209 1.88 -12.78 -31.78
CA GLY A 209 3.28 -12.92 -31.36
C GLY A 209 3.46 -12.64 -29.89
N THR A 210 2.79 -11.60 -29.36
CA THR A 210 2.76 -11.30 -27.92
C THR A 210 2.18 -12.47 -27.13
N VAL A 211 1.07 -13.04 -27.59
CA VAL A 211 0.40 -14.18 -26.93
C VAL A 211 1.29 -15.42 -26.94
N ASP A 212 1.91 -15.75 -28.07
CA ASP A 212 2.76 -16.94 -28.20
C ASP A 212 4.06 -16.82 -27.37
N LYS A 213 4.63 -15.61 -27.27
CA LYS A 213 5.76 -15.33 -26.37
C LYS A 213 5.39 -15.60 -24.91
N ALA A 214 4.27 -15.04 -24.45
CA ALA A 214 3.78 -15.22 -23.10
C ALA A 214 3.45 -16.68 -22.78
N PHE A 215 2.77 -17.36 -23.71
CA PHE A 215 2.42 -18.77 -23.57
C PHE A 215 3.68 -19.64 -23.43
N ALA A 216 4.67 -19.48 -24.32
CA ALA A 216 5.92 -20.22 -24.25
C ALA A 216 6.72 -19.93 -22.96
N TRP A 217 6.63 -18.69 -22.43
CA TRP A 217 7.25 -18.33 -21.18
C TRP A 217 6.59 -19.05 -19.98
N LEU A 218 5.25 -19.10 -19.93
CA LEU A 218 4.53 -19.83 -18.90
C LEU A 218 4.83 -21.33 -18.97
N GLU A 219 4.80 -21.95 -20.16
CA GLU A 219 5.15 -23.36 -20.33
C GLU A 219 6.59 -23.68 -19.90
N LYS A 220 7.50 -22.74 -20.06
CA LYS A 220 8.91 -22.93 -19.71
C LYS A 220 9.18 -22.82 -18.21
N TYR A 221 8.51 -21.91 -17.51
CA TYR A 221 8.91 -21.55 -16.16
C TYR A 221 7.95 -21.99 -15.07
N ALA A 222 6.66 -22.19 -15.35
CA ALA A 222 5.72 -22.74 -14.38
C ALA A 222 6.10 -24.17 -13.97
N LYS A 223 5.92 -24.50 -12.68
CA LYS A 223 6.13 -25.87 -12.14
C LYS A 223 5.36 -26.90 -12.96
N ALA A 224 4.11 -26.58 -13.28
CA ALA A 224 3.26 -27.39 -14.17
C ALA A 224 2.07 -26.58 -14.71
N ILE A 225 1.55 -26.96 -15.87
CA ILE A 225 0.26 -26.53 -16.40
C ILE A 225 -0.60 -27.77 -16.55
N LYS A 226 -1.66 -27.86 -15.74
CA LYS A 226 -2.54 -29.05 -15.65
C LYS A 226 -3.66 -28.99 -16.68
N TYR A 227 -3.35 -29.16 -17.97
CA TYR A 227 -4.36 -29.22 -19.02
C TYR A 227 -5.32 -30.40 -18.81
N ASP A 228 -6.63 -30.12 -18.73
CA ASP A 228 -7.69 -31.14 -18.61
C ASP A 228 -8.50 -31.33 -19.90
N GLY A 229 -8.18 -30.58 -20.95
CA GLY A 229 -8.84 -30.59 -22.23
C GLY A 229 -10.26 -29.97 -22.24
N LYS A 230 -10.70 -29.42 -21.12
CA LYS A 230 -12.04 -28.84 -20.95
C LYS A 230 -12.00 -27.44 -20.34
N GLN A 231 -11.60 -27.31 -19.08
CA GLN A 231 -11.54 -26.03 -18.37
C GLN A 231 -10.23 -25.31 -18.67
N LEU A 232 -9.13 -26.03 -18.78
CA LEU A 232 -7.84 -25.47 -19.18
C LEU A 232 -7.33 -26.16 -20.43
N THR A 233 -7.29 -25.42 -21.51
CA THR A 233 -6.66 -25.81 -22.79
C THR A 233 -5.65 -24.77 -23.19
N PRO A 234 -4.71 -25.04 -24.12
CA PRO A 234 -3.81 -24.04 -24.66
C PRO A 234 -4.53 -22.78 -25.16
N GLU A 235 -5.68 -22.92 -25.83
CA GLU A 235 -6.47 -21.83 -26.39
C GLU A 235 -7.07 -20.96 -25.25
N LYS A 236 -7.59 -21.59 -24.19
CA LYS A 236 -8.14 -20.87 -23.04
C LYS A 236 -7.05 -20.12 -22.26
N LEU A 237 -5.87 -20.72 -22.09
CA LEU A 237 -4.73 -20.03 -21.49
C LEU A 237 -4.29 -18.83 -22.36
N LYS A 238 -4.24 -18.99 -23.68
CA LYS A 238 -3.97 -17.88 -24.60
C LYS A 238 -5.05 -16.79 -24.53
N THR A 239 -6.31 -17.13 -24.28
CA THR A 239 -7.39 -16.16 -24.04
C THR A 239 -7.13 -15.37 -22.74
N GLN A 240 -6.76 -16.04 -21.65
CA GLN A 240 -6.40 -15.34 -20.40
C GLN A 240 -5.17 -14.43 -20.56
N ILE A 241 -4.17 -14.83 -21.33
CA ILE A 241 -3.02 -13.99 -21.69
C ILE A 241 -3.48 -12.72 -22.41
N ARG A 242 -4.40 -12.84 -23.39
CA ARG A 242 -4.99 -11.68 -24.06
C ARG A 242 -5.73 -10.76 -23.11
N HIS A 243 -6.48 -11.32 -22.15
CA HIS A 243 -7.19 -10.53 -21.14
C HIS A 243 -6.22 -9.80 -20.20
N TYR A 244 -5.10 -10.42 -19.83
CA TYR A 244 -4.05 -9.74 -19.08
C TYR A 244 -3.47 -8.57 -19.85
N GLU A 245 -3.08 -8.76 -21.11
CA GLU A 245 -2.54 -7.68 -21.94
C GLU A 245 -3.59 -6.58 -22.18
N ALA A 246 -4.88 -6.95 -22.31
CA ALA A 246 -5.97 -5.98 -22.39
C ALA A 246 -6.11 -5.17 -21.09
N THR A 247 -6.00 -5.81 -19.92
CA THR A 247 -6.04 -5.15 -18.62
C THR A 247 -4.89 -4.15 -18.47
N LYS A 248 -3.68 -4.51 -18.93
CA LYS A 248 -2.54 -3.57 -18.96
C LYS A 248 -2.83 -2.34 -19.81
N LYS A 249 -3.37 -2.54 -21.01
CA LYS A 249 -3.74 -1.41 -21.88
C LYS A 249 -4.80 -0.51 -21.27
N ILE A 250 -5.79 -1.09 -20.59
CA ILE A 250 -6.80 -0.30 -19.86
C ILE A 250 -6.13 0.56 -18.78
N VAL A 251 -5.20 0.00 -18.01
CA VAL A 251 -4.44 0.76 -17.00
C VAL A 251 -3.68 1.93 -17.64
N GLU A 252 -3.02 1.69 -18.77
CA GLU A 252 -2.26 2.71 -19.49
C GLU A 252 -3.16 3.79 -20.13
N GLU A 253 -4.22 3.37 -20.84
CA GLU A 253 -5.12 4.27 -21.58
C GLU A 253 -5.94 5.19 -20.65
N HIS A 254 -6.34 4.67 -19.47
CA HIS A 254 -7.10 5.44 -18.47
C HIS A 254 -6.22 6.07 -17.37
N GLY A 255 -4.90 5.86 -17.40
CA GLY A 255 -3.99 6.39 -16.39
C GLY A 255 -4.29 5.89 -14.98
N LEU A 256 -4.65 4.62 -14.83
CA LEU A 256 -5.01 4.05 -13.53
C LEU A 256 -3.77 3.76 -12.69
N ASP A 257 -3.82 4.10 -11.41
CA ASP A 257 -2.78 3.76 -10.44
C ASP A 257 -3.01 2.39 -9.80
N PHE A 258 -4.28 1.99 -9.68
CA PHE A 258 -4.72 0.69 -9.18
C PHE A 258 -6.13 0.38 -9.67
N LEU A 259 -6.54 -0.89 -9.58
CA LEU A 259 -7.84 -1.32 -10.11
C LEU A 259 -8.43 -2.48 -9.30
N GLY A 260 -9.72 -2.72 -9.53
CA GLY A 260 -10.42 -3.93 -9.13
C GLY A 260 -11.18 -4.50 -10.33
N VAL A 261 -11.07 -5.81 -10.55
CA VAL A 261 -11.72 -6.48 -11.69
C VAL A 261 -12.79 -7.45 -11.22
N LYS A 262 -14.03 -7.21 -11.67
CA LYS A 262 -15.13 -8.16 -11.45
C LYS A 262 -14.96 -9.35 -12.37
N CYS A 263 -14.70 -10.55 -11.81
CA CYS A 263 -14.61 -11.79 -12.55
C CYS A 263 -15.94 -12.56 -12.51
N HIS A 264 -16.54 -12.66 -11.34
CA HIS A 264 -17.79 -13.39 -11.09
C HIS A 264 -19.03 -12.52 -11.34
N TYR A 265 -19.95 -13.00 -12.19
CA TYR A 265 -19.88 -14.30 -12.87
C TYR A 265 -19.75 -14.14 -14.39
N GLU A 266 -19.86 -12.91 -14.90
CA GLU A 266 -19.98 -12.66 -16.35
C GLU A 266 -18.71 -13.12 -17.09
N MET A 267 -17.54 -12.70 -16.61
CA MET A 267 -16.27 -13.08 -17.23
C MET A 267 -16.01 -14.58 -17.09
N SER A 268 -16.11 -15.11 -15.87
CA SER A 268 -15.80 -16.50 -15.56
C SER A 268 -16.78 -17.51 -16.21
N ARG A 269 -18.00 -17.08 -16.57
CA ARG A 269 -18.98 -17.95 -17.26
C ARG A 269 -18.93 -17.85 -18.76
N HIS A 270 -18.73 -16.67 -19.31
CA HIS A 270 -18.94 -16.41 -20.73
C HIS A 270 -17.66 -16.23 -21.53
N TYR A 271 -16.53 -15.95 -20.84
CA TYR A 271 -15.24 -15.69 -21.49
C TYR A 271 -14.12 -16.55 -20.90
N CYS A 272 -13.46 -16.07 -19.83
CA CYS A 272 -12.51 -16.83 -19.02
C CYS A 272 -12.36 -16.20 -17.63
N THR A 273 -11.80 -16.94 -16.67
CA THR A 273 -11.45 -16.40 -15.36
C THR A 273 -10.36 -15.32 -15.49
N GLN A 274 -10.37 -14.33 -14.59
CA GLN A 274 -9.39 -13.23 -14.58
C GLN A 274 -8.22 -13.48 -13.62
N CYS A 275 -8.05 -14.71 -13.14
CA CYS A 275 -7.03 -15.08 -12.16
C CYS A 275 -5.62 -14.75 -12.63
N LEU A 276 -5.30 -15.08 -13.90
CA LEU A 276 -3.99 -14.76 -14.48
C LEU A 276 -3.75 -13.25 -14.54
N SER A 277 -4.76 -12.47 -14.91
CA SER A 277 -4.67 -11.01 -14.97
C SER A 277 -4.39 -10.43 -13.59
N ALA A 278 -5.16 -10.82 -12.58
CA ALA A 278 -4.97 -10.30 -11.22
C ALA A 278 -3.61 -10.71 -10.63
N ALA A 279 -3.18 -11.96 -10.80
CA ALA A 279 -1.89 -12.43 -10.32
C ALA A 279 -0.73 -11.60 -10.93
N PHE A 280 -0.64 -11.55 -12.24
CA PHE A 280 0.48 -10.89 -12.93
C PHE A 280 0.41 -9.36 -12.91
N MET A 281 -0.77 -8.73 -12.73
CA MET A 281 -0.84 -7.29 -12.45
C MET A 281 -0.14 -6.95 -11.13
N ASN A 282 -0.35 -7.75 -10.10
CA ASN A 282 0.26 -7.58 -8.78
C ASN A 282 1.74 -8.02 -8.74
N ASP A 283 2.24 -8.79 -9.70
CA ASP A 283 3.64 -9.24 -9.76
C ASP A 283 4.61 -8.11 -10.16
N PRO A 284 5.90 -8.19 -9.72
CA PRO A 284 6.95 -7.26 -10.11
C PRO A 284 7.57 -7.59 -11.47
N TYR A 285 7.02 -8.55 -12.19
CA TYR A 285 7.48 -9.03 -13.50
C TYR A 285 6.32 -9.61 -14.33
N ASP A 286 6.57 -9.78 -15.61
CA ASP A 286 5.82 -10.63 -16.54
C ASP A 286 6.77 -11.20 -17.61
N TRP A 287 6.24 -11.77 -18.68
CA TRP A 287 7.03 -12.29 -19.82
C TRP A 287 7.77 -11.22 -20.63
N ASN A 288 7.59 -9.94 -20.32
CA ASN A 288 8.33 -8.82 -20.90
C ASN A 288 9.51 -8.39 -20.00
N GLY A 289 9.62 -8.94 -18.80
CA GLY A 289 10.67 -8.66 -17.82
C GLY A 289 10.14 -7.97 -16.56
N PRO A 290 11.02 -7.32 -15.80
CA PRO A 290 10.65 -6.58 -14.60
C PRO A 290 9.66 -5.45 -14.93
N LYS A 291 8.67 -5.26 -14.07
CA LYS A 291 7.68 -4.18 -14.14
C LYS A 291 7.32 -3.68 -12.75
N ARG A 292 6.72 -2.50 -12.68
CA ARG A 292 6.10 -2.03 -11.44
C ARG A 292 4.81 -2.82 -11.19
N PRO A 293 4.61 -3.40 -9.98
CA PRO A 293 3.32 -3.98 -9.61
C PRO A 293 2.20 -2.94 -9.69
N VAL A 294 1.08 -3.32 -10.29
CA VAL A 294 -0.15 -2.54 -10.26
C VAL A 294 -1.17 -3.32 -9.44
N VAL A 295 -1.64 -2.74 -8.34
CA VAL A 295 -2.65 -3.39 -7.51
C VAL A 295 -3.88 -3.69 -8.34
N CYS A 296 -4.26 -4.97 -8.38
CA CYS A 296 -5.46 -5.46 -9.03
C CYS A 296 -6.22 -6.35 -8.03
N ALA A 297 -7.27 -5.77 -7.42
CA ALA A 297 -8.09 -6.49 -6.46
C ALA A 297 -9.04 -7.46 -7.19
N CYS A 298 -9.09 -8.69 -6.72
CA CYS A 298 -10.06 -9.67 -7.18
C CYS A 298 -11.48 -9.21 -6.81
N GLU A 299 -12.47 -9.70 -7.56
CA GLU A 299 -13.89 -9.44 -7.32
C GLU A 299 -14.29 -7.95 -7.30
N ALA A 300 -13.46 -7.07 -7.86
CA ALA A 300 -13.67 -5.63 -7.83
C ALA A 300 -13.94 -5.08 -6.41
N ASP A 301 -13.33 -5.70 -5.38
CA ASP A 301 -13.45 -5.22 -4.02
C ASP A 301 -12.65 -3.91 -3.86
N SER A 302 -13.37 -2.80 -3.89
CA SER A 302 -12.76 -1.46 -3.88
C SER A 302 -12.06 -1.14 -2.57
N ASP A 303 -12.65 -1.51 -1.42
CA ASP A 303 -12.00 -1.32 -0.11
C ASP A 303 -10.74 -2.19 0.01
N ALA A 304 -10.75 -3.38 -0.61
CA ALA A 304 -9.57 -4.23 -0.76
C ALA A 304 -8.48 -3.55 -1.61
N ALA A 305 -8.85 -3.03 -2.78
CA ALA A 305 -7.92 -2.35 -3.67
C ALA A 305 -7.21 -1.18 -2.96
N LEU A 306 -7.94 -0.38 -2.19
CA LEU A 306 -7.36 0.73 -1.42
C LEU A 306 -6.47 0.22 -0.27
N THR A 307 -6.88 -0.86 0.44
CA THR A 307 -6.03 -1.49 1.46
C THR A 307 -4.72 -1.98 0.86
N MET A 308 -4.78 -2.68 -0.27
CA MET A 308 -3.61 -3.18 -0.98
C MET A 308 -2.71 -2.02 -1.44
N GLN A 309 -3.28 -0.93 -1.94
CA GLN A 309 -2.51 0.23 -2.38
C GLN A 309 -1.77 0.91 -1.21
N MET A 310 -2.41 1.01 -0.03
CA MET A 310 -1.78 1.49 1.21
C MET A 310 -0.60 0.59 1.62
N LEU A 311 -0.83 -0.72 1.70
CA LEU A 311 0.19 -1.71 2.06
C LEU A 311 1.36 -1.71 1.07
N LYS A 312 1.08 -1.60 -0.23
CA LYS A 312 2.10 -1.53 -1.28
C LYS A 312 3.05 -0.33 -1.07
N TYR A 313 2.51 0.85 -0.76
CA TYR A 313 3.35 2.02 -0.49
C TYR A 313 4.17 1.88 0.80
N LEU A 314 3.61 1.21 1.83
CA LEU A 314 4.33 0.98 3.08
C LEU A 314 5.40 -0.10 2.96
N ALA A 315 5.12 -1.22 2.31
CA ALA A 315 6.07 -2.33 2.19
C ALA A 315 7.01 -2.20 0.97
N ASN A 316 6.61 -1.44 -0.05
CA ASN A 316 7.27 -1.35 -1.36
C ASN A 316 7.44 -2.73 -2.02
N THR A 317 6.45 -3.61 -1.86
CA THR A 317 6.39 -4.97 -2.40
C THR A 317 5.01 -5.26 -2.99
N PRO A 318 4.83 -6.34 -3.76
CA PRO A 318 3.52 -6.90 -4.05
C PRO A 318 2.68 -7.10 -2.79
N VAL A 319 1.37 -7.13 -2.93
CA VAL A 319 0.43 -7.34 -1.81
C VAL A 319 -0.44 -8.55 -2.11
N LEU A 320 -0.61 -9.43 -1.11
CA LEU A 320 -1.53 -10.56 -1.18
C LEU A 320 -2.98 -10.09 -1.10
N PHE A 321 -3.83 -10.72 -1.90
CA PHE A 321 -5.28 -10.68 -1.77
C PHE A 321 -5.77 -12.06 -1.31
N MET A 322 -6.42 -12.15 -0.15
CA MET A 322 -6.81 -13.40 0.48
C MET A 322 -8.28 -13.41 0.87
N ASP A 323 -8.95 -14.55 0.67
CA ASP A 323 -10.24 -14.88 1.28
C ASP A 323 -10.01 -15.59 2.61
N VAL A 324 -10.75 -15.21 3.64
CA VAL A 324 -10.80 -15.95 4.91
C VAL A 324 -11.51 -17.27 4.67
N ARG A 325 -10.80 -18.39 4.76
CA ARG A 325 -11.35 -19.70 4.37
C ARG A 325 -11.92 -20.48 5.55
N HIS A 326 -11.10 -20.85 6.53
CA HIS A 326 -11.50 -21.57 7.75
C HIS A 326 -10.35 -21.63 8.76
N TRP A 327 -10.71 -22.02 9.98
CA TRP A 327 -9.74 -22.41 11.00
C TRP A 327 -9.41 -23.90 10.89
N ASP A 328 -8.14 -24.22 10.69
CA ASP A 328 -7.64 -25.60 10.73
C ASP A 328 -7.14 -25.93 12.14
N ALA A 329 -7.98 -26.58 12.91
CA ALA A 329 -7.66 -26.97 14.29
C ALA A 329 -6.55 -28.03 14.37
N LYS A 330 -6.36 -28.85 13.34
CA LYS A 330 -5.33 -29.91 13.28
C LYS A 330 -3.94 -29.31 13.25
N HIS A 331 -3.75 -28.23 12.46
CA HIS A 331 -2.46 -27.59 12.29
C HIS A 331 -2.33 -26.29 13.11
N GLY A 332 -3.41 -25.84 13.76
CA GLY A 332 -3.44 -24.62 14.57
C GLY A 332 -3.19 -23.36 13.76
N VAL A 333 -3.78 -23.27 12.57
CA VAL A 333 -3.62 -22.15 11.61
C VAL A 333 -4.96 -21.66 11.09
N MET A 334 -5.01 -20.36 10.81
CA MET A 334 -6.04 -19.80 9.94
C MET A 334 -5.63 -20.08 8.50
N VAL A 335 -6.54 -20.66 7.73
CA VAL A 335 -6.35 -20.92 6.30
C VAL A 335 -6.98 -19.77 5.52
N PHE A 336 -6.16 -19.13 4.72
CA PHE A 336 -6.61 -18.18 3.72
C PHE A 336 -6.36 -18.78 2.34
N CYS A 337 -7.26 -18.51 1.43
CA CYS A 337 -7.15 -18.88 0.02
C CYS A 337 -7.46 -17.65 -0.83
N ASN A 338 -7.35 -17.83 -2.13
CA ASN A 338 -7.99 -16.93 -3.08
C ASN A 338 -8.55 -17.79 -4.22
N CYS A 339 -9.47 -17.25 -5.00
CA CYS A 339 -10.02 -18.01 -6.15
C CYS A 339 -9.03 -18.15 -7.34
N GLY A 340 -7.72 -18.11 -7.06
CA GLY A 340 -6.63 -18.38 -8.00
C GLY A 340 -5.94 -17.17 -8.58
N SER A 341 -5.92 -16.03 -7.86
CA SER A 341 -5.38 -14.76 -8.37
C SER A 341 -4.28 -14.13 -7.49
N GLU A 342 -3.61 -14.89 -6.64
CA GLU A 342 -2.50 -14.40 -5.86
C GLU A 342 -1.25 -14.09 -6.72
N SER A 343 -0.52 -13.04 -6.34
CA SER A 343 0.77 -12.70 -6.94
C SER A 343 1.76 -13.84 -6.78
N THR A 344 2.41 -14.22 -7.87
CA THR A 344 3.39 -15.34 -7.86
C THR A 344 4.66 -15.02 -7.07
N TYR A 345 4.93 -13.74 -6.79
CA TYR A 345 5.97 -13.28 -5.87
C TYR A 345 5.94 -14.03 -4.52
N TYR A 346 4.77 -14.34 -4.02
CA TYR A 346 4.60 -14.97 -2.71
C TYR A 346 4.96 -16.46 -2.67
N ALA A 347 5.26 -17.08 -3.81
CA ALA A 347 5.74 -18.45 -3.85
C ALA A 347 7.14 -18.62 -3.21
N THR A 348 7.97 -17.57 -3.21
CA THR A 348 9.30 -17.56 -2.57
C THR A 348 9.62 -16.25 -1.84
N GLY A 349 8.85 -15.19 -2.04
CA GLY A 349 9.11 -13.86 -1.46
C GLY A 349 10.26 -13.10 -2.12
N THR A 350 10.64 -13.44 -3.35
CA THR A 350 11.73 -12.79 -4.10
C THR A 350 11.24 -12.20 -5.42
N ASP A 351 12.03 -11.30 -6.02
CA ASP A 351 11.75 -10.75 -7.35
C ASP A 351 12.21 -11.67 -8.50
N ASP A 352 12.79 -12.85 -8.19
CA ASP A 352 13.20 -13.80 -9.23
C ASP A 352 12.00 -14.62 -9.71
N PHE A 353 11.49 -14.24 -10.89
CA PHE A 353 10.38 -14.95 -11.52
C PHE A 353 10.63 -16.45 -11.75
N LYS A 354 11.89 -16.87 -11.94
CA LYS A 354 12.20 -18.28 -12.19
C LYS A 354 12.03 -19.11 -10.92
N GLU A 355 12.47 -18.57 -9.79
CA GLU A 355 12.29 -19.22 -8.49
C GLU A 355 10.79 -19.29 -8.16
N ASN A 356 10.09 -18.18 -8.29
CA ASN A 356 8.66 -18.09 -8.01
C ASN A 356 7.85 -19.08 -8.88
N LEU A 357 7.99 -19.00 -10.19
CA LEU A 357 7.21 -19.84 -11.12
C LEU A 357 7.56 -21.32 -11.02
N SER A 358 8.78 -21.67 -10.57
CA SER A 358 9.15 -23.07 -10.32
C SER A 358 8.31 -23.73 -9.21
N LYS A 359 7.59 -22.94 -8.40
CA LYS A 359 6.67 -23.40 -7.35
C LYS A 359 5.19 -23.17 -7.71
N VAL A 360 4.90 -22.52 -8.83
CA VAL A 360 3.53 -22.21 -9.27
C VAL A 360 3.00 -23.27 -10.21
N THR A 361 1.80 -23.78 -9.92
CA THR A 361 1.05 -24.67 -10.81
C THR A 361 -0.19 -23.96 -11.36
N LEU A 362 -0.37 -24.00 -12.66
CA LEU A 362 -1.59 -23.53 -13.30
C LEU A 362 -2.60 -24.69 -13.35
N TYR A 363 -3.65 -24.62 -12.52
CA TYR A 363 -4.73 -25.60 -12.46
C TYR A 363 -5.90 -25.19 -13.32
N PRO A 364 -6.71 -26.16 -13.83
CA PRO A 364 -7.97 -25.87 -14.50
C PRO A 364 -8.90 -25.07 -13.58
N ALA A 365 -9.59 -24.10 -14.13
CA ALA A 365 -10.65 -23.40 -13.40
C ALA A 365 -11.75 -24.40 -12.98
N LEU A 366 -12.34 -24.16 -11.80
CA LEU A 366 -13.41 -25.02 -11.30
C LEU A 366 -14.58 -25.09 -12.28
N ASN A 367 -15.28 -26.22 -12.34
CA ASN A 367 -16.38 -26.44 -13.28
C ASN A 367 -17.55 -25.46 -13.20
N ILE A 368 -17.67 -24.74 -12.06
CA ILE A 368 -18.66 -23.68 -11.90
C ILE A 368 -18.35 -22.44 -12.76
N TYR A 369 -17.12 -22.33 -13.28
CA TYR A 369 -16.66 -21.25 -14.15
C TYR A 369 -16.64 -21.72 -15.60
N ALA A 370 -17.80 -21.76 -16.25
CA ALA A 370 -17.98 -22.37 -17.57
C ALA A 370 -17.08 -21.78 -18.68
N GLY A 371 -16.64 -20.54 -18.56
CA GLY A 371 -15.66 -19.93 -19.46
C GLY A 371 -14.29 -20.60 -19.39
N GLY A 372 -13.96 -21.18 -18.24
CA GLY A 372 -12.68 -21.85 -18.00
C GLY A 372 -11.50 -20.89 -17.86
N GLY A 373 -10.31 -21.42 -18.11
CA GLY A 373 -9.02 -20.78 -17.89
C GLY A 373 -8.24 -21.47 -16.76
N CYS A 374 -7.17 -20.86 -16.28
CA CYS A 374 -6.42 -21.40 -15.16
C CYS A 374 -6.68 -20.62 -13.86
N HIS A 375 -6.48 -21.30 -12.75
CA HIS A 375 -6.13 -20.74 -11.45
C HIS A 375 -4.62 -20.76 -11.26
N VAL A 376 -4.08 -19.74 -10.63
CA VAL A 376 -2.65 -19.63 -10.29
C VAL A 376 -2.48 -20.17 -8.88
N ASN A 377 -2.04 -21.42 -8.75
CA ASN A 377 -1.87 -22.09 -7.47
C ASN A 377 -0.44 -21.95 -6.97
N LEU A 378 -0.31 -21.65 -5.71
CA LEU A 378 0.92 -21.67 -4.93
C LEU A 378 0.60 -21.86 -3.45
N MET A 379 1.61 -22.26 -2.67
CA MET A 379 1.63 -22.10 -1.21
C MET A 379 2.49 -20.89 -0.90
N THR A 380 1.96 -19.95 -0.13
CA THR A 380 2.71 -18.76 0.28
C THR A 380 3.89 -19.14 1.15
N HIS A 381 5.08 -18.63 0.79
CA HIS A 381 6.32 -18.85 1.53
C HIS A 381 6.24 -18.32 2.96
N ALA A 382 6.84 -19.06 3.89
CA ALA A 382 6.81 -18.74 5.31
C ALA A 382 7.46 -17.40 5.65
N GLY A 383 6.91 -16.71 6.64
CA GLY A 383 7.46 -15.45 7.16
C GLY A 383 6.46 -14.68 8.00
N LEU A 384 6.97 -13.71 8.76
CA LEU A 384 6.12 -12.76 9.47
C LEU A 384 5.44 -11.84 8.45
N MET A 385 4.13 -11.69 8.56
CA MET A 385 3.36 -10.78 7.71
C MET A 385 2.51 -9.82 8.53
N THR A 386 2.32 -8.63 8.02
CA THR A 386 1.25 -7.72 8.43
C THR A 386 0.03 -8.00 7.59
N ILE A 387 -1.07 -8.32 8.24
CA ILE A 387 -2.39 -8.54 7.64
C ILE A 387 -3.27 -7.34 7.98
N ALA A 388 -3.92 -6.76 6.98
CA ALA A 388 -4.78 -5.61 7.17
C ALA A 388 -6.02 -5.62 6.26
N ARG A 389 -7.07 -4.92 6.72
CA ARG A 389 -8.31 -4.72 5.98
C ARG A 389 -8.96 -3.38 6.33
N LEU A 390 -9.19 -2.56 5.30
CA LEU A 390 -10.01 -1.37 5.40
C LEU A 390 -11.49 -1.74 5.29
N CYS A 391 -12.27 -1.39 6.31
CA CYS A 391 -13.71 -1.63 6.36
C CYS A 391 -14.46 -0.32 6.54
N ARG A 392 -15.77 -0.35 6.30
CA ARG A 392 -16.69 0.77 6.59
C ARG A 392 -17.69 0.35 7.66
N ARG A 393 -17.63 1.02 8.81
CA ARG A 393 -18.56 0.79 9.92
C ARG A 393 -19.27 2.09 10.27
N ASN A 394 -20.61 2.12 10.14
CA ASN A 394 -21.43 3.30 10.45
C ASN A 394 -20.97 4.58 9.70
N GLY A 395 -20.56 4.45 8.43
CA GLY A 395 -20.12 5.58 7.61
C GLY A 395 -18.69 6.06 7.87
N ARG A 396 -17.96 5.44 8.80
CA ARG A 396 -16.53 5.70 9.04
C ARG A 396 -15.68 4.59 8.49
N TYR A 397 -14.47 4.94 8.01
CA TYR A 397 -13.45 3.97 7.63
C TYR A 397 -12.71 3.49 8.87
N ARG A 398 -12.44 2.18 8.93
CA ARG A 398 -11.69 1.52 9.98
C ARG A 398 -10.69 0.57 9.36
N MET A 399 -9.45 0.62 9.80
CA MET A 399 -8.41 -0.32 9.43
C MET A 399 -8.24 -1.35 10.54
N THR A 400 -8.66 -2.58 10.28
CA THR A 400 -8.33 -3.72 11.14
C THR A 400 -6.99 -4.28 10.71
N MET A 401 -6.08 -4.51 11.66
CA MET A 401 -4.72 -4.95 11.39
C MET A 401 -4.16 -5.84 12.49
N PHE A 402 -3.28 -6.77 12.10
CA PHE A 402 -2.51 -7.62 13.00
C PHE A 402 -1.30 -8.21 12.28
N THR A 403 -0.33 -8.73 13.01
CA THR A 403 0.74 -9.55 12.46
C THR A 403 0.41 -11.03 12.62
N ALA A 404 0.89 -11.88 11.70
CA ALA A 404 0.76 -13.33 11.82
C ALA A 404 2.01 -14.01 11.24
N ASP A 405 2.36 -15.17 11.81
CA ASP A 405 3.43 -16.01 11.27
C ASP A 405 2.86 -16.96 10.22
N VAL A 406 3.15 -16.68 8.94
CA VAL A 406 2.84 -17.60 7.85
C VAL A 406 3.80 -18.77 7.89
N VAL A 407 3.28 -19.98 7.75
CA VAL A 407 4.03 -21.23 7.78
C VAL A 407 3.77 -22.05 6.52
N GLU A 408 4.78 -22.78 6.07
CA GLU A 408 4.60 -23.80 5.04
C GLU A 408 4.16 -25.10 5.68
N LEU A 409 3.14 -25.76 5.08
CA LEU A 409 2.70 -27.09 5.44
C LEU A 409 3.01 -28.05 4.28
N GLU A 410 2.73 -29.34 4.46
CA GLU A 410 2.84 -30.31 3.37
C GLU A 410 1.86 -29.97 2.25
N GLU A 411 2.29 -30.11 0.99
CA GLU A 411 1.44 -29.77 -0.20
C GLU A 411 0.07 -30.49 -0.18
N ASP A 412 0.00 -31.67 0.43
CA ASP A 412 -1.24 -32.44 0.53
C ASP A 412 -2.33 -31.77 1.40
N VAL A 413 -1.95 -30.85 2.27
CA VAL A 413 -2.92 -30.08 3.10
C VAL A 413 -3.79 -29.19 2.22
N MET A 414 -3.26 -28.66 1.11
CA MET A 414 -4.06 -27.87 0.17
C MET A 414 -5.23 -28.68 -0.45
N LYS A 415 -5.09 -30.02 -0.55
CA LYS A 415 -6.15 -30.92 -1.03
C LYS A 415 -7.31 -31.07 -0.06
N GLU A 416 -7.11 -30.75 1.22
CA GLU A 416 -8.16 -30.76 2.23
C GLU A 416 -9.19 -29.63 2.01
N THR A 417 -8.87 -28.63 1.17
CA THR A 417 -9.76 -27.52 0.77
C THR A 417 -10.01 -27.53 -0.73
N THR A 418 -9.38 -26.62 -1.46
CA THR A 418 -9.50 -26.47 -2.90
C THR A 418 -8.11 -26.47 -3.51
N GLU A 419 -7.62 -27.65 -3.89
CA GLU A 419 -6.25 -27.87 -4.37
C GLU A 419 -5.84 -26.90 -5.50
N GLU A 420 -6.80 -26.46 -6.31
CA GLU A 420 -6.56 -25.58 -7.45
C GLU A 420 -6.23 -24.14 -7.05
N TRP A 421 -6.54 -23.74 -5.83
CA TRP A 421 -6.38 -22.36 -5.35
C TRP A 421 -5.04 -22.14 -4.62
N PRO A 422 -4.52 -20.92 -4.58
CA PRO A 422 -3.37 -20.59 -3.74
C PRO A 422 -3.78 -20.57 -2.25
N HIS A 423 -2.83 -20.90 -1.37
CA HIS A 423 -3.06 -21.03 0.06
C HIS A 423 -2.05 -20.26 0.89
N VAL A 424 -2.54 -19.66 1.98
CA VAL A 424 -1.76 -19.05 3.05
C VAL A 424 -2.15 -19.72 4.37
N PHE A 425 -1.19 -20.28 5.08
CA PHE A 425 -1.39 -20.89 6.40
C PHE A 425 -0.79 -19.98 7.47
N ALA A 426 -1.61 -19.32 8.27
CA ALA A 426 -1.13 -18.32 9.22
C ALA A 426 -1.43 -18.70 10.68
N LYS A 427 -0.40 -18.65 11.52
CA LYS A 427 -0.54 -18.73 12.97
C LYS A 427 -0.92 -17.35 13.48
N LEU A 428 -2.11 -17.25 14.07
CA LEU A 428 -2.58 -16.02 14.68
C LEU A 428 -1.88 -15.78 16.03
N PRO A 429 -1.57 -14.52 16.42
CA PRO A 429 -0.99 -14.19 17.72
C PRO A 429 -2.04 -14.15 18.84
N PHE A 430 -3.29 -14.47 18.54
CA PHE A 430 -4.44 -14.47 19.44
C PHE A 430 -5.38 -15.65 19.10
N ASP A 431 -6.37 -15.88 19.97
CA ASP A 431 -7.35 -16.95 19.75
C ASP A 431 -8.18 -16.68 18.49
N HIS A 432 -8.40 -17.73 17.69
CA HIS A 432 -9.19 -17.64 16.45
C HIS A 432 -10.63 -17.17 16.67
N GLU A 433 -11.21 -17.39 17.85
CA GLU A 433 -12.54 -16.86 18.20
C GLU A 433 -12.55 -15.33 18.21
N ILE A 434 -11.44 -14.68 18.61
CA ILE A 434 -11.29 -13.21 18.53
C ILE A 434 -11.34 -12.77 17.07
N PHE A 435 -10.71 -13.53 16.16
CA PHE A 435 -10.79 -13.25 14.74
C PHE A 435 -12.23 -13.32 14.24
N LEU A 436 -12.95 -14.39 14.57
CA LEU A 436 -14.33 -14.60 14.14
C LEU A 436 -15.29 -13.52 14.66
N ASP A 437 -15.07 -13.04 15.89
CA ASP A 437 -15.93 -12.03 16.52
C ASP A 437 -15.66 -10.60 16.02
N GLN A 438 -14.46 -10.30 15.61
CA GLN A 438 -14.01 -8.91 15.39
C GLN A 438 -13.69 -8.57 13.92
N PHE A 439 -13.41 -9.56 13.07
CA PHE A 439 -13.03 -9.31 11.68
C PHE A 439 -14.25 -9.08 10.80
N ASP A 440 -14.33 -7.90 10.17
CA ASP A 440 -15.54 -7.41 9.50
C ASP A 440 -15.57 -7.65 7.97
N ALA A 441 -14.82 -8.61 7.44
CA ALA A 441 -14.76 -8.86 6.00
C ALA A 441 -14.49 -10.32 5.65
N ASN A 442 -14.81 -10.68 4.40
CA ASN A 442 -14.40 -11.97 3.81
C ASN A 442 -12.99 -11.93 3.20
N HIS A 443 -12.49 -10.73 2.88
CA HIS A 443 -11.16 -10.52 2.30
C HIS A 443 -10.22 -9.84 3.28
N CYS A 444 -8.94 -10.21 3.26
CA CYS A 444 -7.84 -9.50 3.90
C CYS A 444 -6.61 -9.48 2.99
N HIS A 445 -5.64 -8.63 3.35
CA HIS A 445 -4.47 -8.37 2.50
C HIS A 445 -3.22 -8.40 3.34
N ALA A 446 -2.12 -8.90 2.76
CA ALA A 446 -0.90 -9.08 3.53
C ALA A 446 0.34 -8.64 2.75
N VAL A 447 1.35 -8.23 3.53
CA VAL A 447 2.73 -8.00 3.08
C VAL A 447 3.70 -8.59 4.09
N TYR A 448 4.89 -9.00 3.65
CA TYR A 448 5.94 -9.43 4.56
C TYR A 448 6.42 -8.29 5.46
N GLY A 449 6.75 -8.64 6.71
CA GLY A 449 7.26 -7.73 7.73
C GLY A 449 6.21 -7.22 8.72
N ASP A 450 6.70 -6.50 9.74
CA ASP A 450 5.85 -5.80 10.71
C ASP A 450 5.71 -4.34 10.31
N HIS A 451 4.53 -3.95 9.86
CA HIS A 451 4.18 -2.60 9.43
C HIS A 451 3.05 -1.99 10.28
N ILE A 452 2.76 -2.56 11.46
CA ILE A 452 1.66 -2.10 12.31
C ILE A 452 1.80 -0.61 12.68
N GLU A 453 3.00 -0.20 13.08
CA GLU A 453 3.23 1.18 13.50
C GLU A 453 3.19 2.17 12.31
N GLU A 454 3.60 1.73 11.10
CA GLU A 454 3.44 2.49 9.87
C GLU A 454 1.96 2.62 9.49
N LEU A 455 1.18 1.53 9.56
CA LEU A 455 -0.25 1.54 9.29
C LEU A 455 -1.02 2.43 10.28
N LYS A 456 -0.68 2.38 11.58
CA LYS A 456 -1.26 3.30 12.57
C LYS A 456 -1.03 4.76 12.19
N MET A 457 0.22 5.12 11.90
CA MET A 457 0.57 6.49 11.51
C MET A 457 -0.13 6.92 10.21
N LEU A 458 -0.21 6.03 9.22
CA LEU A 458 -0.94 6.27 7.97
C LEU A 458 -2.44 6.52 8.24
N CYS A 459 -3.06 5.68 9.07
CA CYS A 459 -4.46 5.82 9.46
C CYS A 459 -4.73 7.14 10.18
N GLU A 460 -3.84 7.54 11.09
CA GLU A 460 -3.92 8.84 11.76
C GLU A 460 -3.82 10.01 10.75
N MET A 461 -2.92 9.93 9.76
CA MET A 461 -2.81 10.95 8.69
C MET A 461 -4.09 11.04 7.83
N LEU A 462 -4.77 9.93 7.61
CA LEU A 462 -5.96 9.82 6.77
C LEU A 462 -7.29 9.88 7.56
N ASP A 463 -7.25 10.10 8.87
CA ASP A 463 -8.43 10.07 9.77
C ASP A 463 -9.24 8.76 9.58
N ILE A 464 -8.57 7.62 9.66
CA ILE A 464 -9.13 6.26 9.65
C ILE A 464 -9.10 5.72 11.07
N ASP A 465 -10.23 5.16 11.54
CA ASP A 465 -10.28 4.49 12.85
C ASP A 465 -9.35 3.26 12.85
N ILE A 466 -8.61 3.07 13.95
CA ILE A 466 -7.61 2.01 14.07
C ILE A 466 -8.12 0.87 14.95
N ASP A 467 -7.90 -0.35 14.49
CA ASP A 467 -8.24 -1.57 15.20
C ASP A 467 -7.08 -2.57 15.09
N VAL A 468 -6.31 -2.72 16.16
CA VAL A 468 -5.24 -3.71 16.24
C VAL A 468 -5.77 -4.93 16.97
N MET A 469 -5.97 -6.02 16.24
CA MET A 469 -6.53 -7.24 16.79
C MET A 469 -5.57 -7.91 17.77
N GLY A 470 -6.09 -8.35 18.90
CA GLY A 470 -5.31 -9.04 19.93
C GLY A 470 -4.44 -8.12 20.79
N ALA A 471 -4.54 -6.79 20.64
CA ALA A 471 -3.82 -5.79 21.46
C ALA A 471 -4.55 -5.47 22.77
#